data_f0a9642d757919cf86ba052a31618ece
#
_entry.id   f0a9642d757919cf86ba052a31618ece
#
_cell.length_a   1.000
_cell.length_b   1.000
_cell.length_c   1.000
_cell.angle_alpha   90.00
_cell.angle_beta   90.00
_cell.angle_gamma   90.00
#
_symmetry.space_group_name_H-M   'P 1'
#
loop_
_entity.id
_entity.type
_entity.pdbx_description
1 polymer ?
#
loop_
_entity_poly.entity_id
_entity_poly.type
_entity_poly.pdbx_seq_one_letter_code
_entity_poly.pdbx_strand_id
1 'polypeptide(L)'
;SSPSVYAVKLYPQGATTNSDAGVASLDGVMTTLETMAELGLPLLIHGEVTDRSIDIFDREAVFLERTLGPLMQRLPTLKVVLEHITTKNSVEFVRAHPKMGATITAHHLLYERNDMLAGGIRPHLYCLPILKRSLHRDALLEAATSGDPQFFLGTDSAPHAVGDKESDCGCAGCYTAPVALELYAEVFEAQDRLDQLEAFASFNGADFYGLPRNTET
;
A
#
# COMPACT_ATOMS: atom_id res chain seq x y z
N SER A 1 4.36 -10.52 24.29
CA SER A 1 4.68 -9.67 23.13
C SER A 1 6.16 -9.28 23.19
N SER A 2 6.85 -9.33 22.06
CA SER A 2 8.22 -8.81 21.96
C SER A 2 8.16 -7.28 21.89
N PRO A 3 8.98 -6.55 22.66
CA PRO A 3 9.01 -5.09 22.59
C PRO A 3 9.57 -4.56 21.26
N SER A 4 10.03 -5.45 20.39
CA SER A 4 10.63 -5.13 19.09
C SER A 4 9.74 -5.48 17.88
N VAL A 5 8.53 -6.01 18.10
CA VAL A 5 7.60 -6.36 17.01
C VAL A 5 6.41 -5.41 17.05
N TYR A 6 6.28 -4.56 16.05
CA TYR A 6 5.25 -3.52 15.95
C TYR A 6 4.08 -3.91 15.05
N ALA A 7 4.28 -4.85 14.14
CA ALA A 7 3.27 -5.32 13.20
C ALA A 7 3.67 -6.66 12.58
N VAL A 8 2.74 -7.32 11.88
CA VAL A 8 3.00 -8.55 11.11
C VAL A 8 2.57 -8.34 9.69
N LYS A 9 3.46 -8.65 8.72
CA LYS A 9 3.16 -8.55 7.28
C LYS A 9 2.54 -9.85 6.77
N LEU A 10 1.45 -9.69 6.02
CA LEU A 10 0.83 -10.74 5.23
C LEU A 10 0.84 -10.33 3.75
N TYR A 11 1.24 -11.25 2.89
CA TYR A 11 1.06 -11.15 1.45
C TYR A 11 0.51 -12.46 0.91
N PRO A 12 -0.44 -12.41 -0.06
CA PRO A 12 -0.94 -13.61 -0.71
C PRO A 12 0.16 -14.32 -1.52
N GLN A 13 0.12 -15.63 -1.54
CA GLN A 13 1.08 -16.44 -2.31
C GLN A 13 1.02 -16.05 -3.79
N GLY A 14 2.17 -15.70 -4.37
CA GLY A 14 2.29 -15.31 -5.78
C GLY A 14 1.83 -13.88 -6.10
N ALA A 15 1.56 -13.03 -5.09
CA ALA A 15 1.09 -11.66 -5.31
C ALA A 15 2.17 -10.70 -5.81
N THR A 16 3.42 -10.93 -5.42
CA THR A 16 4.56 -10.06 -5.74
C THR A 16 5.83 -10.88 -5.94
N THR A 17 6.95 -10.22 -6.23
CA THR A 17 8.26 -10.86 -6.39
C THR A 17 8.65 -11.62 -5.13
N ASN A 18 9.17 -12.85 -5.27
CA ASN A 18 9.60 -13.73 -4.18
C ASN A 18 8.51 -14.04 -3.14
N SER A 19 7.24 -14.12 -3.55
CA SER A 19 6.10 -14.38 -2.66
C SER A 19 5.60 -15.84 -2.64
N ASP A 20 6.42 -16.80 -3.05
CA ASP A 20 6.04 -18.22 -3.07
C ASP A 20 5.68 -18.77 -1.68
N ALA A 21 6.32 -18.23 -0.63
CA ALA A 21 6.04 -18.55 0.76
C ALA A 21 4.88 -17.73 1.36
N GLY A 22 4.13 -16.98 0.53
CA GLY A 22 2.99 -16.17 0.96
C GLY A 22 1.81 -17.01 1.47
N VAL A 23 0.84 -16.34 2.03
CA VAL A 23 -0.36 -16.98 2.60
C VAL A 23 -1.27 -17.47 1.50
N ALA A 24 -1.50 -18.77 1.45
CA ALA A 24 -2.37 -19.40 0.45
C ALA A 24 -3.87 -19.19 0.76
N SER A 25 -4.24 -19.15 2.05
CA SER A 25 -5.62 -18.90 2.51
C SER A 25 -5.60 -18.26 3.90
N LEU A 26 -6.50 -17.30 4.14
CA LEU A 26 -6.68 -16.70 5.46
C LEU A 26 -7.13 -17.72 6.52
N ASP A 27 -7.84 -18.78 6.12
CA ASP A 27 -8.30 -19.82 7.06
C ASP A 27 -7.13 -20.47 7.78
N GLY A 28 -5.99 -20.67 7.09
CA GLY A 28 -4.79 -21.26 7.66
C GLY A 28 -4.10 -20.40 8.72
N VAL A 29 -4.38 -19.11 8.76
CA VAL A 29 -3.75 -18.15 9.69
C VAL A 29 -4.77 -17.47 10.63
N MET A 30 -6.02 -17.92 10.59
CA MET A 30 -7.11 -17.24 11.31
C MET A 30 -6.85 -17.13 12.81
N THR A 31 -6.40 -18.19 13.48
CA THR A 31 -6.07 -18.16 14.92
C THR A 31 -4.99 -17.11 15.24
N THR A 32 -4.02 -16.95 14.34
CA THR A 32 -3.00 -15.89 14.47
C THR A 32 -3.63 -14.50 14.38
N LEU A 33 -4.53 -14.28 13.41
CA LEU A 33 -5.23 -13.01 13.24
C LEU A 33 -6.15 -12.68 14.42
N GLU A 34 -6.84 -13.68 14.98
CA GLU A 34 -7.64 -13.55 16.22
C GLU A 34 -6.76 -13.11 17.40
N THR A 35 -5.62 -13.75 17.58
CA THR A 35 -4.64 -13.36 18.62
C THR A 35 -4.08 -11.95 18.38
N MET A 36 -3.80 -11.57 17.15
CA MET A 36 -3.36 -10.22 16.80
C MET A 36 -4.42 -9.17 17.15
N ALA A 37 -5.68 -9.46 16.86
CA ALA A 37 -6.81 -8.59 17.23
C ALA A 37 -6.93 -8.40 18.74
N GLU A 38 -6.77 -9.47 19.53
CA GLU A 38 -6.78 -9.43 21.01
C GLU A 38 -5.61 -8.62 21.57
N LEU A 39 -4.42 -8.75 20.98
CA LEU A 39 -3.20 -8.04 21.40
C LEU A 39 -3.11 -6.61 20.87
N GLY A 40 -4.01 -6.19 19.97
CA GLY A 40 -3.93 -4.91 19.28
C GLY A 40 -2.72 -4.80 18.33
N LEU A 41 -2.16 -5.93 17.89
CA LEU A 41 -1.00 -5.96 16.99
C LEU A 41 -1.46 -5.76 15.54
N PRO A 42 -0.98 -4.73 14.82
CA PRO A 42 -1.41 -4.44 13.47
C PRO A 42 -1.02 -5.51 12.45
N LEU A 43 -1.94 -5.79 11.52
CA LEU A 43 -1.70 -6.57 10.32
C LEU A 43 -1.38 -5.62 9.16
N LEU A 44 -0.22 -5.79 8.53
CA LEU A 44 0.15 -5.12 7.28
C LEU A 44 -0.16 -6.07 6.12
N ILE A 45 -0.90 -5.62 5.11
CA ILE A 45 -1.36 -6.53 4.08
C ILE A 45 -1.14 -5.99 2.67
N HIS A 46 -0.54 -6.82 1.79
CA HIS A 46 -0.56 -6.62 0.35
C HIS A 46 -1.92 -7.04 -0.19
N GLY A 47 -2.70 -6.08 -0.67
CA GLY A 47 -4.12 -6.24 -0.92
C GLY A 47 -4.47 -6.63 -2.35
N GLU A 48 -3.96 -7.73 -2.88
CA GLU A 48 -4.31 -8.22 -4.22
C GLU A 48 -4.69 -9.70 -4.22
N VAL A 49 -5.69 -10.08 -5.04
CA VAL A 49 -5.93 -11.49 -5.38
C VAL A 49 -4.90 -11.97 -6.41
N THR A 50 -4.59 -13.27 -6.39
CA THR A 50 -3.59 -13.87 -7.28
C THR A 50 -4.17 -14.76 -8.36
N ASP A 51 -5.49 -14.86 -8.44
CA ASP A 51 -6.18 -15.59 -9.49
C ASP A 51 -5.89 -14.96 -10.87
N ARG A 52 -5.30 -15.75 -11.76
CA ARG A 52 -4.91 -15.31 -13.10
C ARG A 52 -6.11 -14.98 -14.01
N SER A 53 -7.30 -15.42 -13.67
CA SER A 53 -8.52 -15.08 -14.41
C SER A 53 -9.02 -13.66 -14.12
N ILE A 54 -8.53 -13.04 -13.03
CA ILE A 54 -8.88 -11.68 -12.66
C ILE A 54 -7.90 -10.70 -13.35
N ASP A 55 -8.45 -9.70 -14.02
CA ASP A 55 -7.69 -8.63 -14.63
C ASP A 55 -6.74 -8.00 -13.60
N ILE A 56 -5.48 -7.82 -13.99
CA ILE A 56 -4.44 -7.29 -13.09
C ILE A 56 -4.80 -5.91 -12.52
N PHE A 57 -5.59 -5.12 -13.24
CA PHE A 57 -6.05 -3.81 -12.79
C PHE A 57 -7.21 -3.88 -11.78
N ASP A 58 -7.88 -5.03 -11.65
CA ASP A 58 -9.03 -5.21 -10.75
C ASP A 58 -8.69 -5.99 -9.48
N ARG A 59 -7.49 -6.58 -9.39
CA ARG A 59 -7.08 -7.48 -8.31
C ARG A 59 -7.23 -6.88 -6.92
N GLU A 60 -6.91 -5.60 -6.74
CA GLU A 60 -7.06 -4.92 -5.46
C GLU A 60 -8.54 -4.77 -5.08
N ALA A 61 -9.39 -4.32 -6.00
CA ALA A 61 -10.83 -4.17 -5.73
C ALA A 61 -11.49 -5.52 -5.39
N VAL A 62 -11.14 -6.57 -6.12
CA VAL A 62 -11.63 -7.94 -5.86
C VAL A 62 -11.13 -8.46 -4.50
N PHE A 63 -9.91 -8.13 -4.10
CA PHE A 63 -9.37 -8.49 -2.78
C PHE A 63 -10.17 -7.83 -1.65
N LEU A 64 -10.51 -6.56 -1.78
CA LEU A 64 -11.37 -5.87 -0.80
C LEU A 64 -12.71 -6.58 -0.64
N GLU A 65 -13.36 -6.92 -1.74
CA GLU A 65 -14.67 -7.55 -1.74
C GLU A 65 -14.64 -8.99 -1.17
N ARG A 66 -13.72 -9.82 -1.68
CA ARG A 66 -13.74 -11.26 -1.40
C ARG A 66 -12.94 -11.69 -0.19
N THR A 67 -12.00 -10.86 0.26
CA THR A 67 -11.03 -11.24 1.28
C THR A 67 -11.04 -10.29 2.48
N LEU A 68 -10.76 -9.00 2.26
CA LEU A 68 -10.58 -8.07 3.37
C LEU A 68 -11.90 -7.67 4.02
N GLY A 69 -12.96 -7.46 3.23
CA GLY A 69 -14.30 -7.14 3.75
C GLY A 69 -14.83 -8.23 4.70
N PRO A 70 -14.88 -9.50 4.30
CA PRO A 70 -15.23 -10.60 5.20
C PRO A 70 -14.33 -10.71 6.43
N LEU A 71 -13.01 -10.49 6.29
CA LEU A 71 -12.09 -10.48 7.42
C LEU A 71 -12.43 -9.39 8.44
N MET A 72 -12.67 -8.16 7.97
CA MET A 72 -13.02 -7.02 8.85
C MET A 72 -14.37 -7.21 9.54
N GLN A 73 -15.33 -7.87 8.89
CA GLN A 73 -16.60 -8.26 9.52
C GLN A 73 -16.39 -9.31 10.61
N ARG A 74 -15.52 -10.28 10.39
CA ARG A 74 -15.20 -11.34 11.36
C ARG A 74 -14.35 -10.83 12.53
N LEU A 75 -13.40 -9.93 12.27
CA LEU A 75 -12.46 -9.39 13.26
C LEU A 75 -12.51 -7.85 13.30
N PRO A 76 -13.61 -7.24 13.78
CA PRO A 76 -13.81 -5.79 13.74
C PRO A 76 -12.84 -4.99 14.64
N THR A 77 -12.12 -5.67 15.53
CA THR A 77 -11.10 -5.06 16.40
C THR A 77 -9.69 -5.14 15.85
N LEU A 78 -9.46 -5.94 14.80
CA LEU A 78 -8.15 -6.06 14.18
C LEU A 78 -7.73 -4.73 13.55
N LYS A 79 -6.55 -4.24 13.93
CA LYS A 79 -5.92 -3.11 13.27
C LYS A 79 -5.29 -3.59 11.96
N VAL A 80 -5.59 -2.94 10.84
CA VAL A 80 -5.05 -3.32 9.53
C VAL A 80 -4.45 -2.09 8.84
N VAL A 81 -3.28 -2.26 8.27
CA VAL A 81 -2.72 -1.33 7.27
C VAL A 81 -2.82 -2.00 5.91
N LEU A 82 -3.63 -1.44 5.04
CA LEU A 82 -3.64 -1.80 3.62
C LEU A 82 -2.49 -1.06 2.95
N GLU A 83 -1.41 -1.80 2.63
CA GLU A 83 -0.19 -1.19 2.15
C GLU A 83 -0.26 -0.85 0.66
N HIS A 84 0.44 0.22 0.26
CA HIS A 84 0.64 0.67 -1.13
C HIS A 84 -0.66 0.61 -1.96
N ILE A 85 -1.75 1.18 -1.43
CA ILE A 85 -3.04 1.18 -2.12
C ILE A 85 -2.97 1.90 -3.46
N THR A 86 -3.75 1.41 -4.42
CA THR A 86 -3.71 1.91 -5.80
C THR A 86 -5.07 2.28 -6.37
N THR A 87 -6.16 2.07 -5.64
CA THR A 87 -7.52 2.28 -6.15
C THR A 87 -8.35 3.24 -5.29
N LYS A 88 -9.30 3.91 -5.94
CA LYS A 88 -10.37 4.65 -5.26
C LYS A 88 -11.15 3.76 -4.31
N ASN A 89 -11.37 2.49 -4.69
CA ASN A 89 -12.06 1.51 -3.85
C ASN A 89 -11.35 1.31 -2.50
N SER A 90 -10.01 1.26 -2.50
CA SER A 90 -9.23 1.15 -1.26
C SER A 90 -9.32 2.39 -0.40
N VAL A 91 -9.31 3.58 -0.98
CA VAL A 91 -9.53 4.84 -0.24
C VAL A 91 -10.88 4.83 0.46
N GLU A 92 -11.95 4.51 -0.28
CA GLU A 92 -13.31 4.45 0.27
C GLU A 92 -13.43 3.36 1.34
N PHE A 93 -12.81 2.21 1.12
CA PHE A 93 -12.81 1.08 2.06
C PHE A 93 -12.11 1.44 3.38
N VAL A 94 -10.93 2.06 3.32
CA VAL A 94 -10.18 2.48 4.51
C VAL A 94 -10.96 3.50 5.31
N ARG A 95 -11.53 4.52 4.67
CA ARG A 95 -12.37 5.54 5.32
C ARG A 95 -13.61 4.95 6.00
N ALA A 96 -14.17 3.87 5.45
CA ALA A 96 -15.31 3.18 6.07
C ALA A 96 -14.93 2.35 7.31
N HIS A 97 -13.63 2.14 7.58
CA HIS A 97 -13.14 1.30 8.68
C HIS A 97 -12.18 2.07 9.60
N PRO A 98 -12.65 2.65 10.72
CA PRO A 98 -11.86 3.56 11.58
C PRO A 98 -10.59 2.95 12.21
N LYS A 99 -10.46 1.63 12.21
CA LYS A 99 -9.26 0.92 12.73
C LYS A 99 -8.25 0.58 11.63
N MET A 100 -8.53 1.00 10.41
CA MET A 100 -7.62 0.80 9.29
C MET A 100 -6.78 2.04 9.03
N GLY A 101 -5.56 1.79 8.57
CA GLY A 101 -4.72 2.76 7.89
C GLY A 101 -4.34 2.24 6.51
N ALA A 102 -3.76 3.10 5.69
CA ALA A 102 -3.20 2.72 4.40
C ALA A 102 -1.92 3.47 4.10
N THR A 103 -0.97 2.79 3.45
CA THR A 103 0.20 3.46 2.89
C THR A 103 -0.02 3.78 1.42
N ILE A 104 0.53 4.92 0.99
CA ILE A 104 0.49 5.36 -0.40
C ILE A 104 1.92 5.66 -0.85
N THR A 105 2.33 5.10 -1.97
CA THR A 105 3.68 5.27 -2.52
C THR A 105 3.78 6.50 -3.41
N ALA A 106 4.96 7.09 -3.52
CA ALA A 106 5.19 8.24 -4.39
C ALA A 106 4.88 7.92 -5.87
N HIS A 107 5.28 6.75 -6.37
CA HIS A 107 5.05 6.39 -7.76
C HIS A 107 3.58 6.19 -8.11
N HIS A 108 2.71 5.75 -7.18
CA HIS A 108 1.27 5.67 -7.41
C HIS A 108 0.56 7.04 -7.35
N LEU A 109 1.19 8.05 -6.75
CA LEU A 109 0.71 9.44 -6.78
C LEU A 109 1.14 10.17 -8.06
N LEU A 110 2.37 9.91 -8.53
CA LEU A 110 2.97 10.59 -9.69
C LEU A 110 2.48 10.04 -11.03
N TYR A 111 2.32 8.70 -11.12
CA TYR A 111 2.10 8.02 -12.38
C TYR A 111 0.80 7.24 -12.43
N GLU A 112 0.29 7.07 -13.66
CA GLU A 112 -0.83 6.21 -13.97
C GLU A 112 -0.45 5.18 -15.06
N ARG A 113 -1.35 4.26 -15.39
CA ARG A 113 -1.06 3.18 -16.33
C ARG A 113 -0.65 3.66 -17.74
N ASN A 114 -1.13 4.83 -18.21
CA ASN A 114 -0.73 5.38 -19.49
C ASN A 114 0.75 5.79 -19.48
N ASP A 115 1.28 6.27 -18.35
CA ASP A 115 2.69 6.62 -18.22
C ASP A 115 3.58 5.39 -18.42
N MET A 116 3.10 4.21 -18.04
CA MET A 116 3.81 2.94 -18.24
C MET A 116 3.68 2.39 -19.67
N LEU A 117 2.52 2.58 -20.33
CA LEU A 117 2.13 1.82 -21.53
C LEU A 117 2.00 2.67 -22.81
N ALA A 118 1.66 3.97 -22.71
CA ALA A 118 1.40 4.78 -23.89
C ALA A 118 2.69 5.26 -24.55
N GLY A 119 2.79 5.06 -25.86
CA GLY A 119 3.97 5.44 -26.64
C GLY A 119 5.17 4.51 -26.46
N GLY A 120 4.98 3.36 -25.86
CA GLY A 120 5.99 2.34 -25.61
C GLY A 120 6.01 1.89 -24.15
N ILE A 121 6.52 0.68 -23.91
CA ILE A 121 6.59 0.11 -22.55
C ILE A 121 7.71 0.78 -21.77
N ARG A 122 7.41 1.22 -20.53
CA ARG A 122 8.40 1.75 -19.60
C ARG A 122 8.55 0.79 -18.42
N PRO A 123 9.44 -0.20 -18.49
CA PRO A 123 9.56 -1.27 -17.49
C PRO A 123 9.95 -0.74 -16.10
N HIS A 124 10.63 0.40 -16.00
CA HIS A 124 10.98 1.01 -14.73
C HIS A 124 9.76 1.50 -13.91
N LEU A 125 8.60 1.68 -14.56
CA LEU A 125 7.32 2.00 -13.91
C LEU A 125 6.49 0.74 -13.59
N TYR A 126 6.94 -0.45 -13.99
CA TYR A 126 6.24 -1.69 -13.68
C TYR A 126 6.46 -2.06 -12.20
N CYS A 127 5.37 -2.13 -11.45
CA CYS A 127 5.30 -2.46 -10.02
C CYS A 127 4.07 -3.33 -9.73
N LEU A 128 4.04 -3.95 -8.57
CA LEU A 128 2.86 -4.64 -8.04
C LEU A 128 2.60 -4.15 -6.61
N PRO A 129 1.39 -3.63 -6.36
CA PRO A 129 0.23 -3.48 -7.26
C PRO A 129 0.53 -2.56 -8.45
N ILE A 130 -0.03 -2.91 -9.62
CA ILE A 130 0.23 -2.18 -10.86
C ILE A 130 -0.39 -0.78 -10.84
N LEU A 131 0.22 0.19 -11.56
CA LEU A 131 -0.34 1.52 -11.79
C LEU A 131 -1.75 1.42 -12.40
N LYS A 132 -2.69 2.18 -11.89
CA LYS A 132 -4.11 2.14 -12.27
C LYS A 132 -4.46 3.30 -13.23
N ARG A 133 -5.74 3.50 -13.52
CA ARG A 133 -6.27 4.62 -14.29
C ARG A 133 -6.14 5.93 -13.52
N SER A 134 -6.14 7.08 -14.24
CA SER A 134 -6.10 8.42 -13.64
C SER A 134 -7.14 8.63 -12.54
N LEU A 135 -8.37 8.16 -12.72
CA LEU A 135 -9.41 8.29 -11.70
C LEU A 135 -9.03 7.67 -10.33
N HIS A 136 -8.22 6.63 -10.34
CA HIS A 136 -7.72 6.01 -9.12
C HIS A 136 -6.57 6.82 -8.53
N ARG A 137 -5.61 7.24 -9.37
CA ARG A 137 -4.53 8.13 -8.95
C ARG A 137 -5.07 9.42 -8.34
N ASP A 138 -6.08 10.04 -8.94
CA ASP A 138 -6.69 11.28 -8.45
C ASP A 138 -7.34 11.08 -7.07
N ALA A 139 -7.94 9.91 -6.82
CA ALA A 139 -8.44 9.54 -5.49
C ALA A 139 -7.32 9.34 -4.46
N LEU A 140 -6.17 8.77 -4.87
CA LEU A 140 -5.00 8.65 -3.99
C LEU A 140 -4.39 10.02 -3.67
N LEU A 141 -4.30 10.92 -4.66
CA LEU A 141 -3.82 12.29 -4.48
C LEU A 141 -4.69 13.02 -3.44
N GLU A 142 -6.00 12.95 -3.60
CA GLU A 142 -6.94 13.54 -2.64
C GLU A 142 -6.75 12.94 -1.24
N ALA A 143 -6.67 11.60 -1.11
CA ALA A 143 -6.50 10.93 0.16
C ALA A 143 -5.20 11.32 0.87
N ALA A 144 -4.06 11.29 0.14
CA ALA A 144 -2.75 11.62 0.70
C ALA A 144 -2.67 13.06 1.19
N THR A 145 -3.28 14.00 0.45
CA THR A 145 -3.18 15.45 0.74
C THR A 145 -4.34 16.01 1.56
N SER A 146 -5.33 15.17 1.94
CA SER A 146 -6.52 15.60 2.69
C SER A 146 -6.26 15.99 4.13
N GLY A 147 -5.17 15.50 4.74
CA GLY A 147 -4.92 15.57 6.18
C GLY A 147 -5.60 14.45 6.98
N ASP A 148 -6.22 13.48 6.30
CA ASP A 148 -6.84 12.32 6.93
C ASP A 148 -5.76 11.41 7.55
N PRO A 149 -5.78 11.19 8.88
CA PRO A 149 -4.73 10.44 9.58
C PRO A 149 -4.70 8.95 9.24
N GLN A 150 -5.69 8.43 8.52
CA GLN A 150 -5.69 7.03 8.07
C GLN A 150 -4.70 6.79 6.92
N PHE A 151 -4.25 7.84 6.21
CA PHE A 151 -3.29 7.71 5.12
C PHE A 151 -1.91 8.24 5.51
N PHE A 152 -0.88 7.46 5.20
CA PHE A 152 0.50 7.83 5.51
C PHE A 152 1.51 7.25 4.52
N LEU A 153 2.73 7.72 4.61
CA LEU A 153 3.83 7.37 3.74
C LEU A 153 4.19 5.87 3.87
N GLY A 154 4.37 5.23 2.72
CA GLY A 154 5.01 3.94 2.59
C GLY A 154 5.64 3.84 1.20
N THR A 155 6.95 3.78 1.13
CA THR A 155 7.67 3.89 -0.15
C THR A 155 7.50 2.68 -1.06
N ASP A 156 7.39 1.50 -0.47
CA ASP A 156 7.48 0.22 -1.21
C ASP A 156 8.61 0.24 -2.25
N SER A 157 9.75 0.82 -1.86
CA SER A 157 10.90 0.97 -2.75
C SER A 157 11.55 -0.37 -3.02
N ALA A 158 11.49 -0.82 -4.26
CA ALA A 158 11.95 -2.15 -4.68
C ALA A 158 12.97 -2.03 -5.83
N PRO A 159 14.26 -1.89 -5.52
CA PRO A 159 15.32 -1.80 -6.52
C PRO A 159 15.55 -3.16 -7.20
N HIS A 160 15.71 -3.12 -8.53
CA HIS A 160 16.16 -4.22 -9.35
C HIS A 160 17.26 -3.74 -10.29
N ALA A 161 18.14 -4.65 -10.72
CA ALA A 161 19.15 -4.31 -11.72
C ALA A 161 18.50 -3.89 -13.03
N VAL A 162 19.14 -2.98 -13.78
CA VAL A 162 18.62 -2.47 -15.06
C VAL A 162 18.31 -3.63 -16.02
N GLY A 163 19.19 -4.64 -16.14
CA GLY A 163 18.97 -5.79 -17.01
C GLY A 163 17.77 -6.65 -16.60
N ASP A 164 17.40 -6.68 -15.32
CA ASP A 164 16.21 -7.39 -14.83
C ASP A 164 14.93 -6.59 -15.12
N LYS A 165 15.00 -5.27 -14.99
CA LYS A 165 13.89 -4.37 -15.33
C LYS A 165 13.61 -4.35 -16.85
N GLU A 166 14.66 -4.35 -17.67
CA GLU A 166 14.58 -4.26 -19.12
C GLU A 166 14.63 -5.65 -19.78
N SER A 167 13.89 -6.59 -19.21
CA SER A 167 13.75 -7.97 -19.66
C SER A 167 12.27 -8.35 -19.77
N ASP A 168 11.98 -9.54 -20.31
CA ASP A 168 10.62 -10.07 -20.41
C ASP A 168 9.91 -10.20 -19.03
N CYS A 169 10.69 -10.38 -17.97
CA CYS A 169 10.19 -10.40 -16.60
C CYS A 169 9.74 -9.01 -16.12
N GLY A 170 10.50 -7.97 -16.48
CA GLY A 170 10.27 -6.59 -16.07
C GLY A 170 10.44 -6.35 -14.56
N CYS A 171 10.76 -7.34 -13.77
CA CYS A 171 10.86 -7.38 -12.29
C CYS A 171 10.09 -6.27 -11.58
N ALA A 172 8.91 -6.58 -11.02
CA ALA A 172 8.01 -5.60 -10.45
C ALA A 172 8.64 -4.84 -9.26
N GLY A 173 8.70 -3.53 -9.38
CA GLY A 173 9.22 -2.63 -8.33
C GLY A 173 9.73 -1.31 -8.88
N CYS A 174 9.47 -0.22 -8.15
CA CYS A 174 10.00 1.11 -8.42
C CYS A 174 11.04 1.47 -7.37
N TYR A 175 12.19 2.02 -7.79
CA TYR A 175 13.25 2.43 -6.88
C TYR A 175 13.13 3.91 -6.53
N THR A 176 12.51 4.21 -5.39
CA THR A 176 12.20 5.59 -4.98
C THR A 176 12.89 6.02 -3.67
N ALA A 177 13.39 5.09 -2.84
CA ALA A 177 13.90 5.38 -1.51
C ALA A 177 14.93 6.53 -1.43
N PRO A 178 15.91 6.69 -2.36
CA PRO A 178 16.92 7.74 -2.26
C PRO A 178 16.37 9.17 -2.36
N VAL A 179 15.20 9.35 -2.95
CA VAL A 179 14.56 10.65 -3.23
C VAL A 179 13.07 10.62 -2.86
N ALA A 180 12.68 9.73 -1.95
CA ALA A 180 11.27 9.51 -1.67
C ALA A 180 10.58 10.77 -1.12
N LEU A 181 11.22 11.45 -0.17
CA LEU A 181 10.62 12.63 0.46
C LEU A 181 10.46 13.78 -0.54
N GLU A 182 11.44 13.98 -1.41
CA GLU A 182 11.38 14.98 -2.48
C GLU A 182 10.25 14.68 -3.47
N LEU A 183 10.04 13.40 -3.83
CA LEU A 183 8.92 13.01 -4.70
C LEU A 183 7.56 13.28 -4.04
N TYR A 184 7.40 13.01 -2.76
CA TYR A 184 6.19 13.38 -2.04
C TYR A 184 6.02 14.89 -1.94
N ALA A 185 7.10 15.64 -1.68
CA ALA A 185 7.05 17.10 -1.62
C ALA A 185 6.57 17.71 -2.96
N GLU A 186 7.09 17.20 -4.09
CA GLU A 186 6.63 17.60 -5.44
C GLU A 186 5.11 17.36 -5.62
N VAL A 187 4.63 16.19 -5.19
CA VAL A 187 3.20 15.85 -5.25
C VAL A 187 2.36 16.80 -4.40
N PHE A 188 2.76 17.05 -3.15
CA PHE A 188 2.02 17.89 -2.23
C PHE A 188 2.06 19.37 -2.65
N GLU A 189 3.18 19.84 -3.20
CA GLU A 189 3.30 21.18 -3.78
C GLU A 189 2.37 21.35 -4.99
N ALA A 190 2.33 20.36 -5.88
CA ALA A 190 1.43 20.40 -7.05
C ALA A 190 -0.06 20.42 -6.70
N GLN A 191 -0.42 19.96 -5.49
CA GLN A 191 -1.78 20.01 -4.94
C GLN A 191 -2.03 21.25 -4.05
N ASP A 192 -1.03 22.13 -3.89
CA ASP A 192 -1.07 23.30 -2.98
C ASP A 192 -1.36 22.86 -1.51
N ARG A 193 -0.73 21.75 -1.07
CA ARG A 193 -0.96 21.12 0.22
C ARG A 193 0.33 20.70 0.95
N LEU A 194 1.43 21.44 0.75
CA LEU A 194 2.69 21.18 1.46
C LEU A 194 2.53 21.21 2.98
N ASP A 195 1.57 21.96 3.49
CA ASP A 195 1.21 22.03 4.91
C ASP A 195 0.78 20.67 5.50
N GLN A 196 0.35 19.71 4.67
CA GLN A 196 -0.06 18.37 5.10
C GLN A 196 1.07 17.31 4.97
N LEU A 197 2.18 17.65 4.35
CA LEU A 197 3.26 16.68 4.07
C LEU A 197 3.85 16.10 5.35
N GLU A 198 4.12 16.92 6.37
CA GLU A 198 4.70 16.45 7.63
C GLU A 198 3.76 15.47 8.35
N ALA A 199 2.46 15.75 8.38
CA ALA A 199 1.47 14.84 8.96
C ALA A 199 1.47 13.49 8.23
N PHE A 200 1.41 13.51 6.90
CA PHE A 200 1.42 12.31 6.07
C PHE A 200 2.73 11.51 6.19
N ALA A 201 3.87 12.19 6.15
CA ALA A 201 5.19 11.53 6.10
C ALA A 201 5.73 11.10 7.47
N SER A 202 5.34 11.78 8.56
CA SER A 202 5.96 11.58 9.88
C SER A 202 4.98 11.28 10.99
N PHE A 203 3.81 11.93 11.05
CA PHE A 203 2.94 11.83 12.23
C PHE A 203 1.95 10.68 12.14
N ASN A 204 1.21 10.57 11.03
CA ASN A 204 0.09 9.65 10.90
C ASN A 204 0.52 8.19 11.08
N GLY A 205 1.66 7.79 10.48
CA GLY A 205 2.21 6.45 10.67
C GLY A 205 2.65 6.19 12.11
N ALA A 206 3.39 7.12 12.73
CA ALA A 206 3.83 7.00 14.11
C ALA A 206 2.62 6.84 15.06
N ASP A 207 1.61 7.69 14.91
CA ASP A 207 0.39 7.65 15.73
C ASP A 207 -0.38 6.33 15.54
N PHE A 208 -0.51 5.84 14.29
CA PHE A 208 -1.19 4.57 14.01
C PHE A 208 -0.52 3.39 14.70
N TYR A 209 0.82 3.34 14.66
CA TYR A 209 1.60 2.27 15.30
C TYR A 209 1.83 2.49 16.80
N GLY A 210 1.43 3.62 17.36
CA GLY A 210 1.68 3.98 18.75
C GLY A 210 3.17 4.22 19.05
N LEU A 211 3.91 4.71 18.05
CA LEU A 211 5.31 5.08 18.16
C LEU A 211 5.45 6.56 18.57
N PRO A 212 6.54 6.95 19.26
CA PRO A 212 6.82 8.35 19.48
C PRO A 212 7.06 9.06 18.15
N ARG A 213 6.53 10.28 18.03
CA ARG A 213 6.88 11.16 16.91
C ARG A 213 8.32 11.61 17.02
N ASN A 214 8.97 11.80 15.87
CA ASN A 214 10.29 12.41 15.84
C ASN A 214 10.24 13.84 16.39
N THR A 215 11.28 14.23 17.13
CA THR A 215 11.42 15.56 17.72
C THR A 215 12.45 16.42 16.99
N GLU A 216 13.20 15.82 16.07
CA GLU A 216 14.19 16.50 15.22
C GLU A 216 13.56 16.80 13.86
N THR A 217 13.84 17.98 13.33
CA THR A 217 13.37 18.50 12.04
C THR A 217 14.54 18.61 11.07
#